data_4636a70996adae7dd6725d2f2039895d
#
_entry.id   4636a70996adae7dd6725d2f2039895d
#
_cell.length_a   1.000
_cell.length_b   1.000
_cell.length_c   1.000
_cell.angle_alpha   90.00
_cell.angle_beta   90.00
_cell.angle_gamma   90.00
#
_symmetry.space_group_name_H-M   'P 1'
#
loop_
_entity.id
_entity.type
_entity.pdbx_description
1 polymer ?
#
loop_
_entity_poly.entity_id
_entity_poly.type
_entity_poly.pdbx_seq_one_letter_code
_entity_poly.pdbx_strand_id
1 'polypeptide(L)'
;MIEVEGLTRKGVFNDISFTLRSGEILGLAGLVGAGRSEVARAIFGVDSYEQGQITLQGAVLPKGDPKKATARGIALVPEDRRKQGLVLEDGVSRNITLAIRNKLSKWGLIWNGLENQAAEVWASRLEVKTAALDAE
;
A
#
# COMPACT_ATOMS: atom_id res chain seq x y z
N MET A 1 10.74 -11.40 5.89
CA MET A 1 9.74 -12.21 6.61
C MET A 1 8.81 -11.26 7.35
N ILE A 2 7.51 -11.48 7.22
CA ILE A 2 6.46 -10.84 8.04
C ILE A 2 5.86 -11.91 8.94
N GLU A 3 5.69 -11.59 10.20
CA GLU A 3 5.03 -12.46 11.18
C GLU A 3 3.85 -11.68 11.75
N VAL A 4 2.69 -12.31 11.76
CA VAL A 4 1.44 -11.79 12.33
C VAL A 4 1.02 -12.76 13.42
N GLU A 5 0.82 -12.25 14.64
CA GLU A 5 0.53 -13.05 15.82
C GLU A 5 -0.70 -12.52 16.56
N GLY A 6 -1.74 -13.35 16.66
CA GLY A 6 -2.94 -13.07 17.43
C GLY A 6 -3.69 -11.80 17.03
N LEU A 7 -3.60 -11.39 15.75
CA LEU A 7 -4.18 -10.13 15.30
C LEU A 7 -5.69 -10.17 15.43
N THR A 8 -6.24 -9.23 16.21
CA THR A 8 -7.67 -9.17 16.51
C THR A 8 -8.20 -7.75 16.37
N ARG A 9 -9.30 -7.62 15.62
CA ARG A 9 -10.12 -6.43 15.54
C ARG A 9 -11.58 -6.82 15.79
N LYS A 10 -12.11 -6.36 16.91
CA LYS A 10 -13.45 -6.74 17.38
C LYS A 10 -14.52 -6.51 16.30
N GLY A 11 -15.30 -7.56 16.02
CA GLY A 11 -16.37 -7.53 15.03
C GLY A 11 -15.91 -7.61 13.56
N VAL A 12 -14.61 -7.75 13.29
CA VAL A 12 -14.06 -7.79 11.92
C VAL A 12 -13.24 -9.06 11.70
N PHE A 13 -12.22 -9.29 12.51
CA PHE A 13 -11.41 -10.51 12.48
C PHE A 13 -10.90 -10.85 13.89
N ASN A 14 -10.60 -12.12 14.14
CA ASN A 14 -10.20 -12.60 15.45
C ASN A 14 -9.07 -13.62 15.36
N ASP A 15 -8.03 -13.42 16.18
CA ASP A 15 -6.91 -14.33 16.40
C ASP A 15 -6.21 -14.78 15.08
N ILE A 16 -5.94 -13.83 14.22
CA ILE A 16 -5.26 -14.11 12.94
C ILE A 16 -3.75 -14.21 13.17
N SER A 17 -3.20 -15.38 12.82
CA SER A 17 -1.75 -15.64 12.93
C SER A 17 -1.25 -16.32 11.68
N PHE A 18 -0.15 -15.82 11.12
CA PHE A 18 0.57 -16.42 10.00
C PHE A 18 1.97 -15.84 9.84
N THR A 19 2.78 -16.54 9.07
CA THR A 19 4.12 -16.08 8.67
C THR A 19 4.20 -16.03 7.16
N LEU A 20 4.75 -14.96 6.60
CA LEU A 20 5.05 -14.80 5.18
C LEU A 20 6.57 -14.68 5.00
N ARG A 21 7.17 -15.61 4.26
CA ARG A 21 8.59 -15.66 4.01
C ARG A 21 8.98 -14.86 2.76
N SER A 22 10.27 -14.59 2.62
CA SER A 22 10.80 -13.97 1.40
C SER A 22 10.56 -14.86 0.17
N GLY A 23 10.04 -14.29 -0.91
CA GLY A 23 9.69 -15.00 -2.14
C GLY A 23 8.39 -15.80 -2.09
N GLU A 24 7.70 -15.81 -0.95
CA GLU A 24 6.43 -16.52 -0.78
C GLU A 24 5.25 -15.65 -1.22
N ILE A 25 4.23 -16.30 -1.81
CA ILE A 25 2.92 -15.72 -2.10
C ILE A 25 1.91 -16.40 -1.19
N LEU A 26 1.35 -15.65 -0.24
CA LEU A 26 0.32 -16.13 0.68
C LEU A 26 -1.07 -15.67 0.23
N GLY A 27 -1.98 -16.63 0.00
CA GLY A 27 -3.37 -16.35 -0.31
C GLY A 27 -4.25 -16.33 0.95
N LEU A 28 -5.04 -15.27 1.13
CA LEU A 28 -6.07 -15.20 2.15
C LEU A 28 -7.43 -15.54 1.53
N ALA A 29 -7.96 -16.73 1.83
CA ALA A 29 -9.27 -17.17 1.35
C ALA A 29 -10.37 -16.94 2.39
N GLY A 30 -11.62 -16.76 1.95
CA GLY A 30 -12.78 -16.57 2.83
C GLY A 30 -13.98 -15.99 2.07
N LEU A 31 -15.14 -16.01 2.72
CA LEU A 31 -16.37 -15.44 2.19
C LEU A 31 -16.30 -13.91 2.12
N VAL A 32 -17.20 -13.30 1.36
CA VAL A 32 -17.36 -11.83 1.36
C VAL A 32 -17.66 -11.36 2.78
N GLY A 33 -16.96 -10.33 3.23
CA GLY A 33 -17.09 -9.82 4.61
C GLY A 33 -16.29 -10.60 5.68
N ALA A 34 -15.42 -11.56 5.28
CA ALA A 34 -14.60 -12.32 6.23
C ALA A 34 -13.37 -11.55 6.78
N GLY A 35 -13.25 -10.25 6.53
CA GLY A 35 -12.20 -9.41 7.11
C GLY A 35 -10.84 -9.48 6.42
N ARG A 36 -10.71 -10.12 5.24
CA ARG A 36 -9.42 -10.31 4.54
C ARG A 36 -8.77 -8.99 4.14
N SER A 37 -9.52 -8.08 3.54
CA SER A 37 -9.04 -6.75 3.15
C SER A 37 -8.67 -5.93 4.37
N GLU A 38 -9.42 -6.07 5.46
CA GLU A 38 -9.17 -5.39 6.74
C GLU A 38 -7.89 -5.89 7.41
N VAL A 39 -7.57 -7.20 7.31
CA VAL A 39 -6.28 -7.75 7.77
C VAL A 39 -5.12 -7.14 6.97
N ALA A 40 -5.21 -7.09 5.64
CA ALA A 40 -4.19 -6.47 4.80
C ALA A 40 -4.01 -4.97 5.12
N ARG A 41 -5.11 -4.24 5.32
CA ARG A 41 -5.12 -2.82 5.71
C ARG A 41 -4.53 -2.61 7.10
N ALA A 42 -4.78 -3.51 8.04
CA ALA A 42 -4.20 -3.46 9.38
C ALA A 42 -2.67 -3.69 9.34
N ILE A 43 -2.19 -4.63 8.50
CA ILE A 43 -0.75 -4.86 8.29
C ILE A 43 -0.08 -3.61 7.70
N PHE A 44 -0.72 -2.96 6.75
CA PHE A 44 -0.22 -1.71 6.17
C PHE A 44 -0.35 -0.51 7.12
N GLY A 45 -1.17 -0.63 8.17
CA GLY A 45 -1.35 0.42 9.17
C GLY A 45 -2.42 1.46 8.83
N VAL A 46 -3.31 1.20 7.85
CA VAL A 46 -4.48 2.05 7.57
C VAL A 46 -5.56 1.81 8.61
N ASP A 47 -5.81 0.55 8.93
CA ASP A 47 -6.79 0.16 9.93
C ASP A 47 -6.11 -0.16 11.27
N SER A 48 -6.79 0.16 12.38
CA SER A 48 -6.36 -0.21 13.72
C SER A 48 -6.80 -1.62 14.08
N TYR A 49 -6.14 -2.20 15.08
CA TYR A 49 -6.52 -3.48 15.71
C TYR A 49 -6.22 -3.39 17.21
N GLU A 50 -6.97 -4.17 18.01
CA GLU A 50 -6.87 -4.09 19.46
C GLU A 50 -5.77 -4.99 20.03
N GLN A 51 -5.67 -6.24 19.54
CA GLN A 51 -4.74 -7.25 20.06
C GLN A 51 -3.84 -7.80 18.98
N GLY A 52 -2.76 -8.39 19.40
CA GLY A 52 -1.78 -9.02 18.53
C GLY A 52 -0.64 -8.09 18.15
N GLN A 53 0.27 -8.63 17.35
CA GLN A 53 1.49 -7.96 16.92
C GLN A 53 1.82 -8.31 15.48
N ILE A 54 2.44 -7.36 14.79
CA ILE A 54 2.99 -7.56 13.46
C ILE A 54 4.47 -7.24 13.51
N THR A 55 5.30 -8.17 13.05
CA THR A 55 6.75 -7.94 12.91
C THR A 55 7.18 -8.04 11.46
N LEU A 56 8.11 -7.20 11.06
CA LEU A 56 8.78 -7.25 9.77
C LEU A 56 10.29 -7.37 10.01
N GLN A 57 10.87 -8.48 9.54
CA GLN A 57 12.31 -8.78 9.71
C GLN A 57 12.76 -8.71 11.18
N GLY A 58 11.93 -9.20 12.10
CA GLY A 58 12.20 -9.22 13.54
C GLY A 58 11.93 -7.90 14.26
N ALA A 59 11.51 -6.83 13.57
CA ALA A 59 11.19 -5.56 14.18
C ALA A 59 9.68 -5.30 14.16
N VAL A 60 9.13 -4.90 15.30
CA VAL A 60 7.69 -4.60 15.44
C VAL A 60 7.28 -3.43 14.54
N LEU A 61 6.19 -3.63 13.81
CA LEU A 61 5.55 -2.56 13.05
C LEU A 61 4.62 -1.76 13.99
N PRO A 62 4.71 -0.43 14.00
CA PRO A 62 3.81 0.38 14.78
C PRO A 62 2.40 0.32 14.20
N LYS A 63 1.39 0.24 15.09
CA LYS A 63 -0.02 0.24 14.72
C LYS A 63 -0.41 1.60 14.12
N GLY A 64 -1.26 1.60 13.10
CA GLY A 64 -1.86 2.82 12.55
C GLY A 64 -0.86 3.79 11.92
N ASP A 65 0.25 3.31 11.37
CA ASP A 65 1.28 4.16 10.77
C ASP A 65 1.69 3.67 9.36
N PRO A 66 0.90 4.00 8.33
CA PRO A 66 1.21 3.63 6.94
C PRO A 66 2.55 4.20 6.45
N LYS A 67 2.96 5.36 6.98
CA LYS A 67 4.24 5.98 6.59
C LYS A 67 5.42 5.11 7.01
N LYS A 68 5.38 4.57 8.23
CA LYS A 68 6.43 3.65 8.70
C LYS A 68 6.38 2.30 7.99
N ALA A 69 5.18 1.79 7.68
CA ALA A 69 5.04 0.58 6.88
C ALA A 69 5.68 0.76 5.48
N THR A 70 5.36 1.86 4.81
CA THR A 70 5.95 2.22 3.50
C THR A 70 7.47 2.42 3.58
N ALA A 71 7.96 3.10 4.62
CA ALA A 71 9.40 3.29 4.81
C ALA A 71 10.16 1.97 5.01
N ARG A 72 9.47 0.93 5.49
CA ARG A 72 10.01 -0.44 5.65
C ARG A 72 9.75 -1.35 4.44
N GLY A 73 9.23 -0.81 3.34
CA GLY A 73 9.04 -1.53 2.08
C GLY A 73 7.70 -2.27 1.95
N ILE A 74 6.73 -2.03 2.83
CA ILE A 74 5.37 -2.56 2.67
C ILE A 74 4.60 -1.62 1.74
N ALA A 75 3.90 -2.20 0.76
CA ALA A 75 2.96 -1.47 -0.10
C ALA A 75 1.59 -2.15 -0.05
N LEU A 76 0.53 -1.36 -0.19
CA LEU A 76 -0.84 -1.83 -0.27
C LEU A 76 -1.42 -1.44 -1.62
N VAL A 77 -1.94 -2.43 -2.35
CA VAL A 77 -2.80 -2.19 -3.51
C VAL A 77 -4.25 -2.32 -3.05
N PRO A 78 -5.03 -1.23 -3.04
CA PRO A 78 -6.39 -1.26 -2.52
C PRO A 78 -7.33 -2.02 -3.44
N GLU A 79 -8.38 -2.61 -2.86
CA GLU A 79 -9.45 -3.30 -3.60
C GLU A 79 -10.25 -2.31 -4.47
N ASP A 80 -10.69 -1.19 -3.89
CA ASP A 80 -11.34 -0.10 -4.62
C ASP A 80 -10.33 0.99 -5.00
N ARG A 81 -9.73 0.82 -6.18
CA ARG A 81 -8.74 1.77 -6.70
C ARG A 81 -9.30 3.17 -6.90
N ARG A 82 -10.58 3.31 -7.29
CA ARG A 82 -11.19 4.63 -7.56
C ARG A 82 -11.37 5.46 -6.29
N LYS A 83 -11.71 4.82 -5.18
CA LYS A 83 -11.93 5.50 -3.89
C LYS A 83 -10.67 5.62 -3.04
N GLN A 84 -9.70 4.72 -3.22
CA GLN A 84 -8.59 4.57 -2.29
C GLN A 84 -7.21 4.65 -2.94
N GLY A 85 -7.12 4.53 -4.25
CA GLY A 85 -5.86 4.42 -4.96
C GLY A 85 -5.59 5.53 -5.98
N LEU A 86 -6.58 6.36 -6.31
CA LEU A 86 -6.48 7.41 -7.33
C LEU A 86 -7.01 8.74 -6.80
N VAL A 87 -6.39 9.82 -7.26
CA VAL A 87 -6.92 11.18 -7.20
C VAL A 87 -7.53 11.47 -8.58
N LEU A 88 -8.87 11.38 -8.67
CA LEU A 88 -9.58 11.37 -9.96
C LEU A 88 -9.47 12.69 -10.72
N GLU A 89 -9.23 13.79 -10.02
CA GLU A 89 -9.03 15.12 -10.59
C GLU A 89 -7.58 15.38 -11.04
N ASP A 90 -6.66 14.47 -10.73
CA ASP A 90 -5.26 14.57 -11.13
C ASP A 90 -5.00 13.74 -12.40
N GLY A 91 -4.09 14.22 -13.23
CA GLY A 91 -3.63 13.52 -14.43
C GLY A 91 -2.95 12.18 -14.14
N VAL A 92 -2.81 11.37 -15.17
CA VAL A 92 -2.24 10.01 -15.11
C VAL A 92 -0.82 10.03 -14.54
N SER A 93 0.04 10.96 -14.97
CA SER A 93 1.43 11.09 -14.47
C SER A 93 1.49 11.30 -12.96
N ARG A 94 0.63 12.17 -12.42
CA ARG A 94 0.57 12.46 -11.00
C ARG A 94 0.07 11.29 -10.18
N ASN A 95 -0.89 10.55 -10.70
CA ASN A 95 -1.38 9.32 -10.06
C ASN A 95 -0.30 8.23 -10.04
N ILE A 96 0.44 8.02 -11.13
CA ILE A 96 1.54 7.06 -11.19
C ILE A 96 2.64 7.41 -10.16
N THR A 97 2.95 8.68 -9.99
CA THR A 97 4.03 9.12 -9.11
C THR A 97 3.60 9.36 -7.67
N LEU A 98 2.30 9.29 -7.35
CA LEU A 98 1.73 9.64 -6.05
C LEU A 98 2.48 9.01 -4.87
N ALA A 99 2.79 7.73 -4.94
CA ALA A 99 3.48 7.00 -3.87
C ALA A 99 4.95 7.39 -3.68
N ILE A 100 5.57 7.99 -4.70
CA ILE A 100 6.99 8.38 -4.69
C ILE A 100 7.23 9.89 -4.70
N ARG A 101 6.19 10.72 -4.63
CA ARG A 101 6.28 12.19 -4.70
C ARG A 101 7.28 12.77 -3.69
N ASN A 102 7.36 12.20 -2.50
CA ASN A 102 8.35 12.62 -1.50
C ASN A 102 9.80 12.45 -1.97
N LYS A 103 10.08 11.44 -2.82
CA LYS A 103 11.41 11.19 -3.39
C LYS A 103 11.72 12.12 -4.58
N LEU A 104 10.67 12.64 -5.22
CA LEU A 104 10.77 13.58 -6.35
C LEU A 104 10.78 15.04 -5.90
N SER A 105 10.51 15.29 -4.62
CA SER A 105 10.49 16.63 -4.03
C SER A 105 11.89 17.05 -3.60
N LYS A 106 12.31 18.27 -4.01
CA LYS A 106 13.46 18.99 -3.46
C LYS A 106 12.99 20.31 -2.88
N TRP A 107 13.36 20.60 -1.64
CA TRP A 107 12.97 21.83 -0.95
C TRP A 107 11.45 22.06 -0.86
N GLY A 108 10.67 20.99 -0.82
CA GLY A 108 9.21 21.04 -0.79
C GLY A 108 8.54 21.26 -2.16
N LEU A 109 9.32 21.42 -3.23
CA LEU A 109 8.82 21.57 -4.59
C LEU A 109 9.04 20.30 -5.42
N ILE A 110 8.05 19.93 -6.20
CA ILE A 110 8.12 18.81 -7.15
C ILE A 110 8.48 19.40 -8.51
N TRP A 111 9.52 18.86 -9.12
CA TRP A 111 9.96 19.28 -10.46
C TRP A 111 9.21 18.45 -11.50
N ASN A 112 8.37 19.11 -12.27
CA ASN A 112 7.53 18.46 -13.29
C ASN A 112 8.34 17.56 -14.24
N GLY A 113 9.55 17.97 -14.62
CA GLY A 113 10.41 17.16 -15.49
C GLY A 113 10.84 15.82 -14.86
N LEU A 114 11.13 15.79 -13.55
CA LEU A 114 11.46 14.55 -12.85
C LEU A 114 10.21 13.68 -12.62
N GLU A 115 9.08 14.32 -12.37
CA GLU A 115 7.80 13.64 -12.21
C GLU A 115 7.38 12.95 -13.51
N ASN A 116 7.43 13.65 -14.63
CA ASN A 116 7.08 13.11 -15.95
C ASN A 116 8.03 11.98 -16.36
N GLN A 117 9.34 12.15 -16.18
CA GLN A 117 10.31 11.09 -16.45
C GLN A 117 10.05 9.83 -15.63
N ALA A 118 9.74 9.97 -14.34
CA ALA A 118 9.39 8.84 -13.48
C ALA A 118 8.07 8.19 -13.94
N ALA A 119 7.07 8.99 -14.31
CA ALA A 119 5.79 8.50 -14.81
C ALA A 119 5.94 7.72 -16.12
N GLU A 120 6.73 8.21 -17.08
CA GLU A 120 7.02 7.52 -18.35
C GLU A 120 7.65 6.13 -18.13
N VAL A 121 8.63 6.04 -17.23
CA VAL A 121 9.27 4.76 -16.89
C VAL A 121 8.26 3.74 -16.36
N TRP A 122 7.39 4.15 -15.45
CA TRP A 122 6.41 3.25 -14.86
C TRP A 122 5.23 2.96 -15.81
N ALA A 123 4.77 3.96 -16.57
CA ALA A 123 3.74 3.78 -17.59
C ALA A 123 4.18 2.74 -18.64
N SER A 124 5.43 2.85 -19.11
CA SER A 124 6.00 1.88 -20.05
C SER A 124 6.10 0.47 -19.45
N ARG A 125 6.63 0.35 -18.22
CA ARG A 125 6.79 -0.96 -17.55
C ARG A 125 5.47 -1.68 -17.27
N LEU A 126 4.42 -0.92 -17.00
CA LEU A 126 3.10 -1.43 -16.65
C LEU A 126 2.15 -1.45 -17.85
N GLU A 127 2.65 -1.08 -19.05
CA GLU A 127 1.86 -1.01 -20.29
C GLU A 127 0.56 -0.19 -20.12
N VAL A 128 0.67 0.96 -19.43
CA VAL A 128 -0.48 1.84 -19.18
C VAL A 128 -1.00 2.39 -20.51
N LYS A 129 -2.26 2.07 -20.80
CA LYS A 129 -2.96 2.58 -21.99
C LYS A 129 -3.54 3.96 -21.70
N THR A 130 -2.89 4.99 -22.19
CA THR A 130 -3.36 6.38 -22.10
C THR A 130 -3.07 7.11 -23.40
N ALA A 131 -3.92 8.10 -23.76
CA ALA A 131 -3.68 8.94 -24.92
C ALA A 131 -2.52 9.94 -24.67
N ALA A 132 -2.39 10.40 -23.42
CA ALA A 132 -1.31 11.24 -22.95
C ALA A 132 -1.15 11.07 -21.44
N LEU A 133 0.07 11.25 -20.91
CA LEU A 133 0.32 11.17 -19.46
C LEU A 133 -0.29 12.34 -18.68
N ASP A 134 -0.54 13.46 -19.35
CA ASP A 134 -1.17 14.66 -18.78
C ASP A 134 -2.72 14.65 -18.92
N ALA A 135 -3.30 13.56 -19.49
CA ALA A 135 -4.75 13.42 -19.58
C ALA A 135 -5.37 13.20 -18.19
N GLU A 136 -6.50 13.89 -17.94
CA GLU A 136 -7.35 13.69 -16.75
C GLU A 136 -8.23 12.43 -16.87
#